data_039a0432954ce26b491681340723f8f1
#
_entry.id   039a0432954ce26b491681340723f8f1
#
_cell.length_a   1.000
_cell.length_b   1.000
_cell.length_c   1.000
_cell.angle_alpha   90.00
_cell.angle_beta   90.00
_cell.angle_gamma   90.00
#
_symmetry.space_group_name_H-M   'P 1'
#
loop_
_entity.id
_entity.type
_entity.pdbx_description
1 polymer ?
#
loop_
_entity_poly.entity_id
_entity_poly.type
_entity_poly.pdbx_seq_one_letter_code
_entity_poly.pdbx_strand_id
1 'polypeptide(L)'
;MKHREHPGLLHYLIHSYDDPTHAPLGRRAAELYARVAPDAGHAIHMTSHIFLALGLWQETVDTNIAALAAVNRMRAAKGKPPARCGHYPNWLAYAHRQIGQMDRAKEVLVACRAAAEEEKSSAEPSHSMDPDDSLGGAFANMRLGYLLESGDWQGEAAGWPLPPVAGPGARLDFAFARALAAIAQGKPDETRLAMADLETVGREVVAIEVAKNEPDPTYRVRPEIFRLEAEGLLAEKRGDFADAEKHLRQAVELEDGLPVAFGPPTIDLPTHELLGEFLLRRGRKDDARAEFERALALAPGRRAAQRGLAAATAAAVAA
;
A
#
# COMPACT_ATOMS: atom_id res chain seq x y z
N MET A 1 2.43 -11.86 36.35
CA MET A 1 3.38 -11.10 35.50
C MET A 1 3.70 -9.79 36.18
N LYS A 2 4.95 -9.57 36.61
CA LYS A 2 5.37 -8.37 37.40
C LYS A 2 5.59 -7.08 36.57
N HIS A 3 5.54 -7.14 35.23
CA HIS A 3 5.92 -5.99 34.36
C HIS A 3 5.00 -5.85 33.14
N ARG A 4 3.67 -5.83 33.36
CA ARG A 4 2.67 -5.77 32.27
C ARG A 4 2.72 -4.49 31.43
N GLU A 5 3.38 -3.44 31.94
CA GLU A 5 3.50 -2.12 31.29
C GLU A 5 4.93 -1.82 30.85
N HIS A 6 5.80 -2.86 30.75
CA HIS A 6 7.15 -2.65 30.27
C HIS A 6 7.13 -2.34 28.77
N PRO A 7 7.66 -1.20 28.29
CA PRO A 7 7.56 -0.78 26.89
C PRO A 7 8.06 -1.84 25.90
N GLY A 8 9.20 -2.47 26.18
CA GLY A 8 9.74 -3.53 25.33
C GLY A 8 8.84 -4.75 25.21
N LEU A 9 8.15 -5.14 26.31
CA LEU A 9 7.20 -6.26 26.25
C LEU A 9 6.00 -5.92 25.36
N LEU A 10 5.47 -4.71 25.47
CA LEU A 10 4.34 -4.25 24.66
C LEU A 10 4.72 -4.18 23.18
N HIS A 11 5.92 -3.71 22.87
CA HIS A 11 6.47 -3.68 21.52
C HIS A 11 6.53 -5.10 20.91
N TYR A 12 7.15 -6.05 21.60
CA TYR A 12 7.23 -7.43 21.12
C TYR A 12 5.86 -8.09 20.96
N LEU A 13 4.91 -7.81 21.84
CA LEU A 13 3.54 -8.33 21.72
C LEU A 13 2.85 -7.78 20.48
N ILE A 14 3.04 -6.50 20.14
CA ILE A 14 2.51 -5.92 18.91
C ILE A 14 3.07 -6.66 17.70
N HIS A 15 4.40 -6.78 17.58
CA HIS A 15 5.01 -7.52 16.47
C HIS A 15 4.59 -8.99 16.39
N SER A 16 4.32 -9.63 17.53
CA SER A 16 3.89 -11.03 17.55
C SER A 16 2.45 -11.25 17.08
N TYR A 17 1.65 -10.19 17.05
CA TYR A 17 0.22 -10.24 16.70
C TYR A 17 -0.12 -9.31 15.53
N ASP A 18 0.87 -8.89 14.75
CA ASP A 18 0.72 -7.96 13.63
C ASP A 18 0.26 -8.66 12.36
N ASP A 19 -0.88 -9.30 12.43
CA ASP A 19 -1.61 -9.89 11.31
C ASP A 19 -3.12 -9.91 11.62
N PRO A 20 -4.00 -9.96 10.59
CA PRO A 20 -5.45 -9.87 10.79
C PRO A 20 -6.03 -10.96 11.70
N THR A 21 -5.44 -12.15 11.72
CA THR A 21 -5.91 -13.30 12.52
C THR A 21 -5.60 -13.10 14.01
N HIS A 22 -4.41 -12.61 14.33
CA HIS A 22 -3.91 -12.51 15.70
C HIS A 22 -4.03 -11.10 16.30
N ALA A 23 -4.23 -10.05 15.50
CA ALA A 23 -4.36 -8.67 15.97
C ALA A 23 -5.36 -8.45 17.11
N PRO A 24 -6.49 -9.19 17.21
CA PRO A 24 -7.39 -9.07 18.36
C PRO A 24 -6.70 -9.33 19.70
N LEU A 25 -5.68 -10.21 19.74
CA LEU A 25 -4.89 -10.51 20.92
C LEU A 25 -3.91 -9.38 21.28
N GLY A 26 -3.45 -8.63 20.27
CA GLY A 26 -2.54 -7.49 20.39
C GLY A 26 -3.20 -6.18 20.83
N ARG A 27 -4.52 -6.05 20.70
CA ARG A 27 -5.24 -4.78 20.92
C ARG A 27 -4.91 -4.12 22.26
N ARG A 28 -4.94 -4.90 23.36
CA ARG A 28 -4.61 -4.37 24.68
C ARG A 28 -3.16 -3.87 24.80
N ALA A 29 -2.23 -4.55 24.15
CA ALA A 29 -0.82 -4.11 24.14
C ALA A 29 -0.68 -2.79 23.38
N ALA A 30 -1.36 -2.62 22.24
CA ALA A 30 -1.39 -1.38 21.48
C ALA A 30 -1.96 -0.21 22.30
N GLU A 31 -3.13 -0.38 22.91
CA GLU A 31 -3.77 0.65 23.76
C GLU A 31 -2.92 1.06 24.98
N LEU A 32 -2.13 0.14 25.53
CA LEU A 32 -1.23 0.44 26.64
C LEU A 32 0.06 1.13 26.18
N TYR A 33 0.61 0.72 25.03
CA TYR A 33 1.93 1.17 24.60
C TYR A 33 1.99 2.67 24.34
N ALA A 34 0.98 3.24 23.67
CA ALA A 34 0.89 4.69 23.48
C ALA A 34 0.85 5.47 24.80
N ARG A 35 0.27 4.90 25.87
CA ARG A 35 0.16 5.54 27.18
C ARG A 35 1.45 5.49 28.00
N VAL A 36 2.22 4.41 27.88
CA VAL A 36 3.47 4.26 28.67
C VAL A 36 4.67 4.95 28.01
N ALA A 37 4.57 5.33 26.74
CA ALA A 37 5.65 6.02 26.01
C ALA A 37 5.11 7.17 25.14
N PRO A 38 4.43 8.18 25.71
CA PRO A 38 3.66 9.20 24.97
C PRO A 38 4.53 10.17 24.16
N ASP A 39 5.83 10.26 24.45
CA ASP A 39 6.77 11.13 23.75
C ASP A 39 7.64 10.38 22.72
N ALA A 40 7.51 9.05 22.65
CA ALA A 40 8.25 8.23 21.72
C ALA A 40 7.43 8.01 20.44
N GLY A 41 7.72 8.77 19.38
CA GLY A 41 6.98 8.67 18.11
C GLY A 41 6.88 7.24 17.58
N HIS A 42 7.97 6.45 17.68
CA HIS A 42 7.95 5.04 17.28
C HIS A 42 6.98 4.21 18.14
N ALA A 43 6.97 4.39 19.46
CA ALA A 43 6.07 3.66 20.35
C ALA A 43 4.58 3.96 20.04
N ILE A 44 4.28 5.23 19.74
CA ILE A 44 2.94 5.65 19.34
C ILE A 44 2.58 4.99 18.00
N HIS A 45 3.45 5.09 17.00
CA HIS A 45 3.22 4.49 15.68
C HIS A 45 3.00 2.97 15.75
N MET A 46 3.78 2.26 16.57
CA MET A 46 3.65 0.81 16.71
C MET A 46 2.23 0.34 17.08
N THR A 47 1.45 1.20 17.74
CA THR A 47 0.05 0.85 18.04
C THR A 47 -0.81 0.79 16.79
N SER A 48 -0.45 1.56 15.75
CA SER A 48 -1.18 1.55 14.47
C SER A 48 -1.03 0.25 13.69
N HIS A 49 -0.01 -0.55 13.94
CA HIS A 49 0.11 -1.90 13.37
C HIS A 49 -1.12 -2.75 13.70
N ILE A 50 -1.47 -2.83 14.96
CA ILE A 50 -2.65 -3.59 15.42
C ILE A 50 -3.95 -2.93 14.94
N PHE A 51 -4.05 -1.60 14.98
CA PHE A 51 -5.26 -0.92 14.53
C PHE A 51 -5.49 -1.12 13.02
N LEU A 52 -4.45 -1.06 12.21
CA LEU A 52 -4.52 -1.33 10.78
C LEU A 52 -4.94 -2.78 10.51
N ALA A 53 -4.28 -3.75 11.17
CA ALA A 53 -4.61 -5.17 11.03
C ALA A 53 -6.05 -5.52 11.48
N LEU A 54 -6.65 -4.70 12.35
CA LEU A 54 -8.05 -4.79 12.77
C LEU A 54 -9.03 -4.00 11.87
N GLY A 55 -8.54 -3.22 10.91
CA GLY A 55 -9.37 -2.32 10.11
C GLY A 55 -9.91 -1.11 10.89
N LEU A 56 -9.27 -0.75 12.00
CA LEU A 56 -9.60 0.41 12.82
C LEU A 56 -8.92 1.66 12.24
N TRP A 57 -9.45 2.12 11.12
CA TRP A 57 -8.80 3.12 10.27
C TRP A 57 -8.71 4.50 10.91
N GLN A 58 -9.73 4.93 11.69
CA GLN A 58 -9.68 6.21 12.37
C GLN A 58 -8.59 6.21 13.47
N GLU A 59 -8.50 5.12 14.24
CA GLU A 59 -7.44 4.95 15.24
C GLU A 59 -6.06 4.92 14.58
N THR A 60 -5.95 4.33 13.39
CA THR A 60 -4.70 4.35 12.61
C THR A 60 -4.33 5.77 12.18
N VAL A 61 -5.28 6.59 11.74
CA VAL A 61 -5.07 8.01 11.42
C VAL A 61 -4.60 8.77 12.65
N ASP A 62 -5.37 8.72 13.74
CA ASP A 62 -5.12 9.50 14.95
C ASP A 62 -3.74 9.17 15.56
N THR A 63 -3.40 7.89 15.56
CA THR A 63 -2.12 7.40 16.06
C THR A 63 -0.94 7.88 15.22
N ASN A 64 -1.04 7.84 13.89
CA ASN A 64 0.05 8.31 13.02
C ASN A 64 0.19 9.84 13.04
N ILE A 65 -0.89 10.59 13.22
CA ILE A 65 -0.83 12.04 13.47
C ILE A 65 -0.06 12.31 14.79
N ALA A 66 -0.39 11.60 15.85
CA ALA A 66 0.27 11.76 17.16
C ALA A 66 1.76 11.36 17.09
N ALA A 67 2.08 10.25 16.41
CA ALA A 67 3.45 9.78 16.20
C ALA A 67 4.28 10.82 15.43
N LEU A 68 3.74 11.35 14.33
CA LEU A 68 4.40 12.36 13.51
C LEU A 68 4.61 13.66 14.30
N ALA A 69 3.62 14.07 15.11
CA ALA A 69 3.76 15.23 15.98
C ALA A 69 4.89 15.05 17.02
N ALA A 70 4.99 13.87 17.66
CA ALA A 70 6.06 13.56 18.60
C ALA A 70 7.45 13.59 17.92
N VAL A 71 7.58 12.97 16.74
CA VAL A 71 8.80 13.02 15.94
C VAL A 71 9.17 14.46 15.59
N ASN A 72 8.20 15.27 15.17
CA ASN A 72 8.45 16.65 14.75
C ASN A 72 8.84 17.56 15.93
N ARG A 73 8.29 17.35 17.14
CA ARG A 73 8.78 18.01 18.36
C ARG A 73 10.26 17.69 18.62
N MET A 74 10.64 16.41 18.52
CA MET A 74 12.01 15.98 18.72
C MET A 74 12.96 16.52 17.64
N ARG A 75 12.52 16.56 16.36
CA ARG A 75 13.30 17.15 15.25
C ARG A 75 13.52 18.65 15.45
N ALA A 76 12.47 19.38 15.82
CA ALA A 76 12.53 20.81 16.09
C ALA A 76 13.52 21.13 17.24
N ALA A 77 13.52 20.34 18.33
CA ALA A 77 14.49 20.47 19.42
C ALA A 77 15.95 20.26 18.97
N LYS A 78 16.18 19.58 17.84
CA LYS A 78 17.47 19.35 17.22
C LYS A 78 17.76 20.30 16.05
N GLY A 79 16.92 21.32 15.82
CA GLY A 79 17.05 22.25 14.69
C GLY A 79 16.85 21.58 13.31
N LYS A 80 16.24 20.40 13.26
CA LYS A 80 15.95 19.69 12.00
C LYS A 80 14.57 20.09 11.46
N PRO A 81 14.39 20.14 10.11
CA PRO A 81 13.07 20.38 9.52
C PRO A 81 12.09 19.27 9.88
N PRO A 82 10.77 19.52 9.82
CA PRO A 82 9.76 18.50 10.11
C PRO A 82 9.84 17.32 9.12
N ALA A 83 9.57 16.12 9.61
CA ALA A 83 9.38 14.95 8.78
C ALA A 83 8.03 15.07 8.04
N ARG A 84 8.09 15.20 6.72
CA ARG A 84 6.92 15.38 5.84
C ARG A 84 6.68 14.17 4.93
N CYS A 85 7.63 13.24 4.90
CA CYS A 85 7.63 12.06 4.05
C CYS A 85 8.28 10.89 4.79
N GLY A 86 8.14 9.68 4.26
CA GLY A 86 8.67 8.44 4.84
C GLY A 86 7.59 7.61 5.53
N HIS A 87 8.00 6.75 6.44
CA HIS A 87 7.18 5.68 7.00
C HIS A 87 5.84 6.15 7.62
N TYR A 88 5.85 7.06 8.57
CA TYR A 88 4.61 7.51 9.24
C TYR A 88 3.66 8.28 8.31
N PRO A 89 4.14 9.22 7.47
CA PRO A 89 3.30 9.84 6.46
C PRO A 89 2.70 8.85 5.46
N ASN A 90 3.42 7.80 5.07
CA ASN A 90 2.88 6.76 4.18
C ASN A 90 1.68 6.03 4.82
N TRP A 91 1.82 5.59 6.06
CA TRP A 91 0.74 4.95 6.82
C TRP A 91 -0.45 5.88 7.02
N LEU A 92 -0.18 7.16 7.31
CA LEU A 92 -1.22 8.18 7.46
C LEU A 92 -1.99 8.38 6.14
N ALA A 93 -1.28 8.51 5.02
CA ALA A 93 -1.90 8.66 3.71
C ALA A 93 -2.76 7.43 3.35
N TYR A 94 -2.26 6.22 3.63
CA TYR A 94 -3.02 4.99 3.44
C TYR A 94 -4.30 4.98 4.28
N ALA A 95 -4.21 5.25 5.58
CA ALA A 95 -5.37 5.24 6.47
C ALA A 95 -6.41 6.32 6.08
N HIS A 96 -5.98 7.52 5.67
CA HIS A 96 -6.90 8.54 5.14
C HIS A 96 -7.66 8.05 3.91
N ARG A 97 -7.02 7.31 3.00
CA ARG A 97 -7.71 6.72 1.85
C ARG A 97 -8.78 5.72 2.31
N GLN A 98 -8.46 4.87 3.29
CA GLN A 98 -9.40 3.84 3.79
C GLN A 98 -10.65 4.42 4.46
N ILE A 99 -10.57 5.62 5.07
CA ILE A 99 -11.76 6.33 5.59
C ILE A 99 -12.38 7.31 4.58
N GLY A 100 -11.89 7.31 3.32
CA GLY A 100 -12.43 8.12 2.23
C GLY A 100 -12.02 9.60 2.27
N GLN A 101 -11.06 9.98 3.09
CA GLN A 101 -10.53 11.34 3.19
C GLN A 101 -9.44 11.58 2.13
N MET A 102 -9.82 11.50 0.85
CA MET A 102 -8.89 11.62 -0.28
C MET A 102 -8.14 12.96 -0.33
N ASP A 103 -8.80 14.06 0.08
CA ASP A 103 -8.14 15.38 0.15
C ASP A 103 -7.03 15.39 1.19
N ARG A 104 -7.25 14.76 2.35
CA ARG A 104 -6.21 14.62 3.39
C ARG A 104 -5.07 13.73 2.94
N ALA A 105 -5.35 12.62 2.26
CA ALA A 105 -4.33 11.77 1.66
C ALA A 105 -3.51 12.55 0.62
N LYS A 106 -4.15 13.40 -0.20
CA LYS A 106 -3.47 14.27 -1.16
C LYS A 106 -2.58 15.32 -0.49
N GLU A 107 -3.03 15.93 0.60
CA GLU A 107 -2.21 16.88 1.38
C GLU A 107 -0.91 16.23 1.87
N VAL A 108 -0.99 15.01 2.42
CA VAL A 108 0.20 14.25 2.86
C VAL A 108 1.10 13.90 1.67
N LEU A 109 0.52 13.47 0.56
CA LEU A 109 1.25 13.13 -0.66
C LEU A 109 2.00 14.35 -1.24
N VAL A 110 1.36 15.53 -1.31
CA VAL A 110 1.99 16.78 -1.78
C VAL A 110 3.15 17.18 -0.88
N ALA A 111 2.99 17.08 0.44
CA ALA A 111 4.05 17.38 1.39
C ALA A 111 5.23 16.40 1.26
N CYS A 112 4.94 15.12 0.99
CA CYS A 112 5.97 14.10 0.75
C CYS A 112 6.70 14.35 -0.58
N ARG A 113 5.98 14.70 -1.66
CA ARG A 113 6.58 15.09 -2.94
C ARG A 113 7.63 16.19 -2.76
N ALA A 114 7.26 17.27 -2.09
CA ALA A 114 8.18 18.37 -1.86
C ALA A 114 9.44 17.94 -1.10
N ALA A 115 9.31 17.06 -0.11
CA ALA A 115 10.46 16.52 0.61
C ALA A 115 11.33 15.60 -0.26
N ALA A 116 10.72 14.77 -1.11
CA ALA A 116 11.44 13.88 -2.01
C ALA A 116 12.18 14.64 -3.14
N GLU A 117 11.63 15.77 -3.61
CA GLU A 117 12.30 16.66 -4.58
C GLU A 117 13.50 17.41 -3.97
N GLU A 118 13.46 17.68 -2.65
CA GLU A 118 14.54 18.32 -1.90
C GLU A 118 15.66 17.32 -1.53
N GLU A 119 15.41 16.01 -1.59
CA GLU A 119 16.37 14.97 -1.22
C GLU A 119 17.56 14.96 -2.19
N LYS A 120 18.77 15.17 -1.68
CA LYS A 120 20.01 15.25 -2.50
C LYS A 120 20.79 13.94 -2.55
N SER A 121 20.56 13.03 -1.59
CA SER A 121 21.19 11.70 -1.52
C SER A 121 20.43 10.81 -0.55
N SER A 122 20.46 9.50 -0.78
CA SER A 122 19.94 8.48 0.16
C SER A 122 20.85 8.29 1.40
N ALA A 123 21.56 9.30 1.85
CA ALA A 123 22.75 9.19 2.71
C ALA A 123 22.48 9.04 4.22
N GLU A 124 21.24 8.97 4.69
CA GLU A 124 20.99 8.54 6.07
C GLU A 124 20.38 7.15 6.03
N PRO A 125 21.04 6.12 6.61
CA PRO A 125 20.38 4.82 6.77
C PRO A 125 19.12 5.03 7.62
N SER A 126 17.98 4.85 7.02
CA SER A 126 16.74 4.79 7.78
C SER A 126 16.74 3.49 8.59
N HIS A 127 16.06 3.52 9.73
CA HIS A 127 15.88 2.32 10.55
C HIS A 127 14.72 1.45 10.05
N SER A 128 14.30 1.64 8.81
CA SER A 128 13.27 0.84 8.17
C SER A 128 13.89 -0.41 7.58
N MET A 129 13.15 -1.49 7.60
CA MET A 129 13.54 -2.75 6.95
C MET A 129 13.18 -2.77 5.46
N ASP A 130 12.72 -1.65 4.92
CA ASP A 130 12.33 -1.51 3.53
C ASP A 130 13.54 -1.17 2.66
N PRO A 131 13.86 -1.96 1.63
CA PRO A 131 14.98 -1.68 0.73
C PRO A 131 14.83 -0.38 -0.07
N ASP A 132 13.67 0.23 -0.09
CA ASP A 132 13.39 1.49 -0.83
C ASP A 132 13.19 2.70 0.11
N ASP A 133 13.99 2.78 1.13
CA ASP A 133 13.93 3.72 2.26
C ASP A 133 14.17 5.20 1.92
N SER A 134 14.26 5.54 0.63
CA SER A 134 14.35 6.92 0.19
C SER A 134 13.01 7.63 0.34
N LEU A 135 13.03 8.96 0.51
CA LEU A 135 11.80 9.76 0.44
C LEU A 135 11.14 9.61 -0.95
N GLY A 136 11.95 9.38 -1.99
CA GLY A 136 11.48 9.04 -3.33
C GLY A 136 10.68 7.74 -3.39
N GLY A 137 11.10 6.71 -2.66
CA GLY A 137 10.36 5.46 -2.52
C GLY A 137 9.02 5.64 -1.82
N ALA A 138 9.02 6.30 -0.67
CA ALA A 138 7.79 6.61 0.06
C ALA A 138 6.81 7.46 -0.76
N PHE A 139 7.30 8.44 -1.53
CA PHE A 139 6.49 9.23 -2.44
C PHE A 139 5.89 8.39 -3.56
N ALA A 140 6.69 7.51 -4.19
CA ALA A 140 6.24 6.64 -5.28
C ALA A 140 5.07 5.74 -4.83
N ASN A 141 5.23 5.08 -3.69
CA ASN A 141 4.21 4.22 -3.10
C ASN A 141 2.93 5.01 -2.74
N MET A 142 3.06 6.16 -2.04
CA MET A 142 1.89 7.00 -1.73
C MET A 142 1.17 7.48 -3.00
N ARG A 143 1.93 7.87 -4.05
CA ARG A 143 1.37 8.32 -5.32
C ARG A 143 0.62 7.19 -6.03
N LEU A 144 1.23 5.99 -6.12
CA LEU A 144 0.58 4.83 -6.72
C LEU A 144 -0.73 4.53 -6.01
N GLY A 145 -0.72 4.39 -4.70
CA GLY A 145 -1.93 4.12 -3.93
C GLY A 145 -2.99 5.23 -4.05
N TYR A 146 -2.60 6.50 -4.14
CA TYR A 146 -3.53 7.60 -4.37
C TYR A 146 -4.20 7.50 -5.76
N LEU A 147 -3.44 7.19 -6.81
CA LEU A 147 -3.96 7.03 -8.17
C LEU A 147 -4.90 5.83 -8.28
N LEU A 148 -4.55 4.70 -7.67
CA LEU A 148 -5.39 3.50 -7.64
C LEU A 148 -6.74 3.76 -6.96
N GLU A 149 -6.75 4.44 -5.82
CA GLU A 149 -7.97 4.70 -5.05
C GLU A 149 -8.83 5.84 -5.63
N SER A 150 -8.20 6.85 -6.24
CA SER A 150 -8.93 7.96 -6.87
C SER A 150 -9.42 7.66 -8.28
N GLY A 151 -8.72 6.78 -9.01
CA GLY A 151 -8.94 6.55 -10.43
C GLY A 151 -8.61 7.77 -11.31
N ASP A 152 -7.97 8.81 -10.75
CA ASP A 152 -7.66 10.05 -11.46
C ASP A 152 -6.37 9.94 -12.26
N TRP A 153 -6.42 9.15 -13.33
CA TRP A 153 -5.30 8.91 -14.25
C TRP A 153 -4.96 10.09 -15.17
N GLN A 154 -5.74 11.20 -15.12
CA GLN A 154 -5.51 12.42 -15.92
C GLN A 154 -5.21 13.62 -15.05
N GLY A 155 -5.36 13.49 -13.74
CA GLY A 155 -5.11 14.56 -12.78
C GLY A 155 -3.64 14.89 -12.61
N GLU A 156 -3.37 15.92 -11.85
CA GLU A 156 -2.03 16.46 -11.60
C GLU A 156 -1.05 15.40 -11.09
N ALA A 157 -1.50 14.57 -10.13
CA ALA A 157 -0.66 13.53 -9.52
C ALA A 157 -0.19 12.46 -10.51
N ALA A 158 -0.98 12.17 -11.54
CA ALA A 158 -0.60 11.23 -12.59
C ALA A 158 0.57 11.75 -13.46
N GLY A 159 0.68 13.07 -13.61
CA GLY A 159 1.72 13.74 -14.39
C GLY A 159 3.01 14.04 -13.62
N TRP A 160 3.07 13.81 -12.32
CA TRP A 160 4.28 14.12 -11.55
C TRP A 160 5.46 13.23 -11.94
N PRO A 161 6.69 13.81 -12.03
CA PRO A 161 7.87 13.06 -12.38
C PRO A 161 8.37 12.19 -11.23
N LEU A 162 9.18 11.20 -11.56
CA LEU A 162 9.96 10.42 -10.59
C LEU A 162 10.97 11.36 -9.88
N PRO A 163 11.07 11.30 -8.54
CA PRO A 163 12.07 12.08 -7.81
C PRO A 163 13.50 11.75 -8.21
N PRO A 164 14.44 12.70 -8.03
CA PRO A 164 15.86 12.51 -8.39
C PRO A 164 16.50 11.32 -7.66
N VAL A 165 16.12 11.10 -6.41
CA VAL A 165 16.56 9.95 -5.59
C VAL A 165 15.42 8.98 -5.51
N ALA A 166 15.48 7.93 -6.34
CA ALA A 166 14.44 6.90 -6.40
C ALA A 166 15.08 5.54 -6.65
N GLY A 167 14.82 4.60 -5.78
CA GLY A 167 15.28 3.22 -5.88
C GLY A 167 14.54 2.41 -6.94
N PRO A 168 14.91 1.14 -7.11
CA PRO A 168 14.27 0.24 -8.09
C PRO A 168 12.78 0.06 -7.87
N GLY A 169 12.32 -0.06 -6.61
CA GLY A 169 10.90 -0.19 -6.26
C GLY A 169 10.09 1.03 -6.66
N ALA A 170 10.60 2.25 -6.40
CA ALA A 170 9.96 3.49 -6.84
C ALA A 170 9.82 3.56 -8.38
N ARG A 171 10.83 3.11 -9.11
CA ARG A 171 10.76 3.02 -10.58
C ARG A 171 9.69 2.03 -11.04
N LEU A 172 9.55 0.90 -10.33
CA LEU A 172 8.52 -0.09 -10.59
C LEU A 172 7.11 0.49 -10.38
N ASP A 173 6.88 1.18 -9.26
CA ASP A 173 5.61 1.85 -8.96
C ASP A 173 5.23 2.86 -10.04
N PHE A 174 6.19 3.64 -10.50
CA PHE A 174 5.98 4.59 -11.58
C PHE A 174 5.69 3.93 -12.92
N ALA A 175 6.40 2.85 -13.26
CA ALA A 175 6.17 2.09 -14.48
C ALA A 175 4.77 1.44 -14.48
N PHE A 176 4.37 0.85 -13.35
CA PHE A 176 3.04 0.28 -13.18
C PHE A 176 1.93 1.34 -13.29
N ALA A 177 2.06 2.47 -12.57
CA ALA A 177 1.11 3.57 -12.67
C ALA A 177 0.96 4.10 -14.11
N ARG A 178 2.06 4.19 -14.88
CA ARG A 178 2.03 4.60 -16.30
C ARG A 178 1.30 3.58 -17.15
N ALA A 179 1.54 2.28 -16.95
CA ALA A 179 0.85 1.24 -17.68
C ALA A 179 -0.67 1.30 -17.44
N LEU A 180 -1.09 1.40 -16.18
CA LEU A 180 -2.50 1.52 -15.81
C LEU A 180 -3.14 2.80 -16.36
N ALA A 181 -2.45 3.93 -16.32
CA ALA A 181 -2.93 5.18 -16.88
C ALA A 181 -3.14 5.09 -18.40
N ALA A 182 -2.20 4.50 -19.14
CA ALA A 182 -2.31 4.33 -20.59
C ALA A 182 -3.46 3.37 -20.95
N ILE A 183 -3.62 2.26 -20.21
CA ILE A 183 -4.73 1.31 -20.39
C ILE A 183 -6.07 2.02 -20.10
N ALA A 184 -6.20 2.71 -18.99
CA ALA A 184 -7.43 3.42 -18.61
C ALA A 184 -7.83 4.46 -19.67
N GLN A 185 -6.88 5.20 -20.19
CA GLN A 185 -7.08 6.23 -21.23
C GLN A 185 -7.32 5.67 -22.63
N GLY A 186 -7.13 4.37 -22.83
CA GLY A 186 -7.32 3.72 -24.15
C GLY A 186 -6.32 4.18 -25.19
N LYS A 187 -5.05 4.38 -24.82
CA LYS A 187 -3.96 4.85 -25.69
C LYS A 187 -3.06 3.68 -26.10
N PRO A 188 -3.27 3.01 -27.24
CA PRO A 188 -2.61 1.74 -27.56
C PRO A 188 -1.10 1.84 -27.66
N ASP A 189 -0.55 2.89 -28.29
CA ASP A 189 0.90 3.05 -28.43
C ASP A 189 1.58 3.38 -27.10
N GLU A 190 0.98 4.25 -26.29
CA GLU A 190 1.47 4.54 -24.95
C GLU A 190 1.40 3.28 -24.07
N THR A 191 0.31 2.50 -24.17
CA THR A 191 0.16 1.23 -23.44
C THR A 191 1.28 0.26 -23.81
N ARG A 192 1.56 0.07 -25.10
CA ARG A 192 2.63 -0.83 -25.54
C ARG A 192 3.99 -0.42 -24.98
N LEU A 193 4.30 0.87 -24.99
CA LEU A 193 5.56 1.39 -24.45
C LEU A 193 5.63 1.25 -22.94
N ALA A 194 4.54 1.57 -22.23
CA ALA A 194 4.48 1.50 -20.78
C ALA A 194 4.56 0.04 -20.26
N MET A 195 3.94 -0.91 -20.96
CA MET A 195 4.05 -2.34 -20.65
C MET A 195 5.49 -2.87 -20.84
N ALA A 196 6.16 -2.47 -21.92
CA ALA A 196 7.55 -2.84 -22.14
C ALA A 196 8.51 -2.23 -21.10
N ASP A 197 8.23 -1.01 -20.65
CA ASP A 197 8.96 -0.36 -19.55
C ASP A 197 8.74 -1.10 -18.21
N LEU A 198 7.49 -1.42 -17.90
CA LEU A 198 7.14 -2.19 -16.69
C LEU A 198 7.87 -3.55 -16.65
N GLU A 199 7.88 -4.28 -17.76
CA GLU A 199 8.61 -5.54 -17.87
C GLU A 199 10.12 -5.36 -17.67
N THR A 200 10.70 -4.29 -18.25
CA THR A 200 12.13 -4.02 -18.15
C THR A 200 12.53 -3.66 -16.73
N VAL A 201 11.80 -2.73 -16.10
CA VAL A 201 12.04 -2.33 -14.72
C VAL A 201 11.80 -3.51 -13.76
N GLY A 202 10.76 -4.32 -14.02
CA GLY A 202 10.48 -5.52 -13.25
C GLY A 202 11.64 -6.51 -13.25
N ARG A 203 12.25 -6.79 -14.42
CA ARG A 203 13.44 -7.64 -14.51
C ARG A 203 14.64 -7.08 -13.74
N GLU A 204 14.84 -5.75 -13.77
CA GLU A 204 15.91 -5.11 -12.98
C GLU A 204 15.67 -5.27 -11.47
N VAL A 205 14.44 -5.05 -10.99
CA VAL A 205 14.08 -5.24 -9.59
C VAL A 205 14.33 -6.68 -9.15
N VAL A 206 13.87 -7.66 -9.92
CA VAL A 206 14.12 -9.09 -9.62
C VAL A 206 15.61 -9.41 -9.58
N ALA A 207 16.40 -8.89 -10.55
CA ALA A 207 17.84 -9.14 -10.59
C ALA A 207 18.57 -8.57 -9.36
N ILE A 208 18.18 -7.37 -8.92
CA ILE A 208 18.73 -6.75 -7.70
C ILE A 208 18.34 -7.56 -6.48
N GLU A 209 17.09 -8.00 -6.37
CA GLU A 209 16.60 -8.75 -5.22
C GLU A 209 17.28 -10.11 -5.10
N VAL A 210 17.40 -10.85 -6.20
CA VAL A 210 18.05 -12.16 -6.24
C VAL A 210 19.56 -12.07 -5.90
N ALA A 211 20.19 -10.93 -6.14
CA ALA A 211 21.59 -10.72 -5.80
C ALA A 211 21.84 -10.47 -4.30
N LYS A 212 20.80 -10.27 -3.49
CA LYS A 212 20.92 -10.10 -2.05
C LYS A 212 21.23 -11.43 -1.35
N ASN A 213 21.90 -11.38 -0.20
CA ASN A 213 22.16 -12.57 0.62
C ASN A 213 20.86 -13.19 1.18
N GLU A 214 19.88 -12.35 1.48
CA GLU A 214 18.56 -12.74 1.99
C GLU A 214 17.48 -12.05 1.13
N PRO A 215 17.12 -12.67 -0.02
CA PRO A 215 16.10 -12.10 -0.90
C PRO A 215 14.73 -12.12 -0.23
N ASP A 216 14.03 -10.97 -0.29
CA ASP A 216 12.63 -10.90 0.11
C ASP A 216 11.75 -11.49 -1.01
N PRO A 217 10.95 -12.54 -0.71
CA PRO A 217 10.08 -13.16 -1.70
C PRO A 217 9.07 -12.18 -2.29
N THR A 218 8.61 -11.19 -1.53
CA THR A 218 7.63 -10.21 -1.96
C THR A 218 8.18 -9.32 -3.08
N TYR A 219 9.36 -8.72 -2.87
CA TYR A 219 9.99 -7.88 -3.90
C TYR A 219 10.42 -8.67 -5.14
N ARG A 220 10.67 -9.96 -4.99
CA ARG A 220 10.97 -10.85 -6.13
C ARG A 220 9.73 -11.14 -6.98
N VAL A 221 8.54 -11.27 -6.37
CA VAL A 221 7.30 -11.69 -7.02
C VAL A 221 6.45 -10.49 -7.45
N ARG A 222 6.49 -9.37 -6.72
CA ARG A 222 5.71 -8.15 -6.98
C ARG A 222 5.73 -7.66 -8.44
N PRO A 223 6.90 -7.62 -9.15
CA PRO A 223 6.93 -7.21 -10.54
C PRO A 223 6.07 -8.09 -11.46
N GLU A 224 6.03 -9.39 -11.21
CA GLU A 224 5.21 -10.33 -11.98
C GLU A 224 3.72 -10.14 -11.69
N ILE A 225 3.34 -9.91 -10.44
CA ILE A 225 1.96 -9.57 -10.06
C ILE A 225 1.53 -8.30 -10.81
N PHE A 226 2.31 -7.23 -10.77
CA PHE A 226 2.01 -5.98 -11.47
C PHE A 226 1.87 -6.16 -12.99
N ARG A 227 2.72 -7.00 -13.58
CA ARG A 227 2.61 -7.34 -15.00
C ARG A 227 1.29 -8.05 -15.30
N LEU A 228 0.93 -9.05 -14.51
CA LEU A 228 -0.31 -9.84 -14.69
C LEU A 228 -1.56 -8.99 -14.47
N GLU A 229 -1.57 -8.10 -13.48
CA GLU A 229 -2.66 -7.15 -13.25
C GLU A 229 -2.86 -6.23 -14.45
N ALA A 230 -1.77 -5.66 -14.96
CA ALA A 230 -1.82 -4.78 -16.13
C ALA A 230 -2.26 -5.53 -17.39
N GLU A 231 -1.78 -6.76 -17.62
CA GLU A 231 -2.23 -7.61 -18.74
C GLU A 231 -3.70 -8.00 -18.61
N GLY A 232 -4.15 -8.34 -17.41
CA GLY A 232 -5.56 -8.64 -17.14
C GLY A 232 -6.47 -7.46 -17.46
N LEU A 233 -6.11 -6.26 -16.98
CA LEU A 233 -6.84 -5.04 -17.27
C LEU A 233 -6.81 -4.67 -18.77
N LEU A 234 -5.68 -4.87 -19.44
CA LEU A 234 -5.54 -4.64 -20.88
C LEU A 234 -6.41 -5.61 -21.69
N ALA A 235 -6.42 -6.90 -21.34
CA ALA A 235 -7.26 -7.91 -21.97
C ALA A 235 -8.75 -7.60 -21.77
N GLU A 236 -9.15 -7.20 -20.55
CA GLU A 236 -10.53 -6.75 -20.27
C GLU A 236 -10.90 -5.55 -21.16
N LYS A 237 -10.03 -4.55 -21.28
CA LYS A 237 -10.26 -3.38 -22.12
C LYS A 237 -10.43 -3.72 -23.62
N ARG A 238 -9.79 -4.79 -24.07
CA ARG A 238 -9.92 -5.32 -25.45
C ARG A 238 -11.14 -6.22 -25.64
N GLY A 239 -11.85 -6.58 -24.57
CA GLY A 239 -12.98 -7.51 -24.59
C GLY A 239 -12.59 -8.99 -24.56
N ASP A 240 -11.31 -9.30 -24.35
CA ASP A 240 -10.82 -10.66 -24.18
C ASP A 240 -10.92 -11.07 -22.70
N PHE A 241 -12.15 -11.39 -22.30
CA PHE A 241 -12.49 -11.65 -20.91
C PHE A 241 -11.92 -12.98 -20.37
N ALA A 242 -11.69 -13.95 -21.25
CA ALA A 242 -11.09 -15.23 -20.85
C ALA A 242 -9.62 -15.05 -20.50
N ASP A 243 -8.88 -14.29 -21.32
CA ASP A 243 -7.46 -13.98 -21.05
C ASP A 243 -7.33 -13.04 -19.86
N ALA A 244 -8.23 -12.06 -19.71
CA ALA A 244 -8.29 -11.20 -18.55
C ALA A 244 -8.44 -12.01 -17.25
N GLU A 245 -9.43 -12.89 -17.15
CA GLU A 245 -9.65 -13.74 -15.97
C GLU A 245 -8.45 -14.63 -15.68
N LYS A 246 -7.85 -15.20 -16.72
CA LYS A 246 -6.65 -16.03 -16.57
C LYS A 246 -5.49 -15.28 -15.91
N HIS A 247 -5.16 -14.07 -16.40
CA HIS A 247 -4.08 -13.27 -15.84
C HIS A 247 -4.37 -12.84 -14.39
N LEU A 248 -5.61 -12.39 -14.11
CA LEU A 248 -6.00 -11.98 -12.76
C LEU A 248 -5.95 -13.14 -11.77
N ARG A 249 -6.36 -14.35 -12.16
CA ARG A 249 -6.22 -15.53 -11.29
C ARG A 249 -4.77 -15.94 -11.05
N GLN A 250 -3.90 -15.81 -12.06
CA GLN A 250 -2.47 -16.02 -11.86
C GLN A 250 -1.86 -15.01 -10.89
N ALA A 251 -2.29 -13.74 -10.95
CA ALA A 251 -1.88 -12.74 -9.98
C ALA A 251 -2.32 -13.10 -8.56
N VAL A 252 -3.57 -13.58 -8.38
CA VAL A 252 -4.10 -14.08 -7.10
C VAL A 252 -3.25 -15.23 -6.57
N GLU A 253 -2.94 -16.23 -7.39
CA GLU A 253 -2.11 -17.37 -6.98
C GLU A 253 -0.73 -16.94 -6.47
N LEU A 254 -0.14 -15.93 -7.10
CA LEU A 254 1.15 -15.39 -6.68
C LEU A 254 1.05 -14.61 -5.37
N GLU A 255 0.03 -13.76 -5.20
CA GLU A 255 -0.14 -12.99 -3.96
C GLU A 255 -0.50 -13.89 -2.78
N ASP A 256 -1.36 -14.90 -2.98
CA ASP A 256 -1.70 -15.91 -1.95
C ASP A 256 -0.47 -16.72 -1.46
N GLY A 257 0.56 -16.82 -2.28
CA GLY A 257 1.83 -17.45 -1.93
C GLY A 257 2.79 -16.55 -1.14
N LEU A 258 2.49 -15.27 -0.96
CA LEU A 258 3.36 -14.34 -0.24
C LEU A 258 3.15 -14.41 1.28
N PRO A 259 4.18 -14.11 2.06
CA PRO A 259 4.03 -13.94 3.50
C PRO A 259 3.10 -12.76 3.80
N VAL A 260 2.41 -12.82 4.95
CA VAL A 260 1.57 -11.71 5.41
C VAL A 260 2.42 -10.45 5.57
N ALA A 261 2.02 -9.38 4.89
CA ALA A 261 2.67 -8.08 5.03
C ALA A 261 2.21 -7.37 6.31
N PHE A 262 3.14 -6.70 6.97
CA PHE A 262 2.85 -5.85 8.13
C PHE A 262 2.60 -4.42 7.65
N GLY A 263 1.41 -3.88 7.91
CA GLY A 263 1.05 -2.51 7.54
C GLY A 263 0.29 -2.38 6.23
N PRO A 264 0.46 -1.27 5.48
CA PRO A 264 -0.13 -1.11 4.16
C PRO A 264 0.24 -2.26 3.23
N PRO A 265 -0.65 -2.70 2.33
CA PRO A 265 -0.40 -3.85 1.48
C PRO A 265 0.82 -3.60 0.57
N THR A 266 1.67 -4.61 0.44
CA THR A 266 2.84 -4.56 -0.44
C THR A 266 2.44 -4.65 -1.92
N ILE A 267 1.32 -5.31 -2.20
CA ILE A 267 0.64 -5.27 -3.50
C ILE A 267 -0.41 -4.16 -3.42
N ASP A 268 -0.11 -3.00 -4.01
CA ASP A 268 -0.91 -1.79 -3.86
C ASP A 268 -2.34 -1.93 -4.42
N LEU A 269 -2.51 -2.77 -5.43
CA LEU A 269 -3.81 -3.18 -5.99
C LEU A 269 -4.06 -4.65 -5.62
N PRO A 270 -4.61 -4.97 -4.42
CA PRO A 270 -4.78 -6.35 -3.99
C PRO A 270 -5.53 -7.19 -5.01
N THR A 271 -4.95 -8.32 -5.38
CA THR A 271 -5.41 -9.11 -6.54
C THR A 271 -6.81 -9.67 -6.36
N HIS A 272 -7.20 -10.05 -5.14
CA HIS A 272 -8.58 -10.45 -4.83
C HIS A 272 -9.59 -9.32 -5.05
N GLU A 273 -9.23 -8.07 -4.74
CA GLU A 273 -10.10 -6.92 -5.02
C GLU A 273 -10.26 -6.72 -6.53
N LEU A 274 -9.15 -6.75 -7.27
CA LEU A 274 -9.16 -6.58 -8.72
C LEU A 274 -9.94 -7.69 -9.44
N LEU A 275 -9.72 -8.95 -9.05
CA LEU A 275 -10.48 -10.08 -9.59
C LEU A 275 -11.97 -9.99 -9.21
N GLY A 276 -12.28 -9.64 -7.96
CA GLY A 276 -13.66 -9.43 -7.51
C GLY A 276 -14.37 -8.34 -8.32
N GLU A 277 -13.72 -7.22 -8.57
CA GLU A 277 -14.25 -6.15 -9.41
C GLU A 277 -14.48 -6.61 -10.86
N PHE A 278 -13.53 -7.34 -11.45
CA PHE A 278 -13.67 -7.92 -12.78
C PHE A 278 -14.89 -8.84 -12.85
N LEU A 279 -15.02 -9.79 -11.92
CA LEU A 279 -16.15 -10.74 -11.86
C LEU A 279 -17.49 -10.03 -11.67
N LEU A 280 -17.52 -8.99 -10.85
CA LEU A 280 -18.71 -8.16 -10.64
C LEU A 280 -19.15 -7.46 -11.94
N ARG A 281 -18.23 -6.88 -12.71
CA ARG A 281 -18.51 -6.31 -14.03
C ARG A 281 -19.01 -7.35 -15.04
N ARG A 282 -18.66 -8.61 -14.87
CA ARG A 282 -19.17 -9.76 -15.67
C ARG A 282 -20.48 -10.34 -15.18
N GLY A 283 -21.10 -9.74 -14.15
CA GLY A 283 -22.36 -10.20 -13.56
C GLY A 283 -22.23 -11.46 -12.69
N ARG A 284 -21.02 -11.95 -12.44
CA ARG A 284 -20.72 -13.14 -11.63
C ARG A 284 -20.65 -12.77 -10.13
N LYS A 285 -21.80 -12.39 -9.58
CA LYS A 285 -21.91 -11.81 -8.24
C LYS A 285 -21.43 -12.74 -7.13
N ASP A 286 -21.75 -14.04 -7.21
CA ASP A 286 -21.35 -15.00 -6.16
C ASP A 286 -19.83 -15.23 -6.15
N ASP A 287 -19.22 -15.31 -7.32
CA ASP A 287 -17.77 -15.42 -7.44
C ASP A 287 -17.09 -14.13 -6.95
N ALA A 288 -17.60 -12.97 -7.36
CA ALA A 288 -17.09 -11.68 -6.90
C ALA A 288 -17.19 -11.52 -5.39
N ARG A 289 -18.31 -11.96 -4.78
CA ARG A 289 -18.47 -11.97 -3.33
C ARG A 289 -17.38 -12.77 -2.64
N ALA A 290 -17.10 -13.97 -3.13
CA ALA A 290 -16.06 -14.82 -2.55
C ALA A 290 -14.67 -14.14 -2.57
N GLU A 291 -14.33 -13.47 -3.67
CA GLU A 291 -13.06 -12.73 -3.78
C GLU A 291 -13.01 -11.53 -2.82
N PHE A 292 -14.08 -10.74 -2.68
CA PHE A 292 -14.11 -9.63 -1.71
C PHE A 292 -14.09 -10.12 -0.25
N GLU A 293 -14.75 -11.23 0.07
CA GLU A 293 -14.67 -11.86 1.39
C GLU A 293 -13.22 -12.29 1.69
N ARG A 294 -12.50 -12.82 0.70
CA ARG A 294 -11.08 -13.16 0.83
C ARG A 294 -10.22 -11.92 1.04
N ALA A 295 -10.41 -10.87 0.25
CA ALA A 295 -9.73 -9.60 0.43
C ALA A 295 -9.92 -9.02 1.85
N LEU A 296 -11.15 -9.08 2.38
CA LEU A 296 -11.47 -8.61 3.73
C LEU A 296 -10.91 -9.50 4.85
N ALA A 297 -10.71 -10.78 4.59
CA ALA A 297 -10.02 -11.67 5.53
C ALA A 297 -8.52 -11.33 5.66
N LEU A 298 -7.89 -10.90 4.56
CA LEU A 298 -6.50 -10.47 4.51
C LEU A 298 -6.30 -9.02 5.01
N ALA A 299 -7.27 -8.14 4.74
CA ALA A 299 -7.23 -6.72 5.13
C ALA A 299 -8.60 -6.26 5.64
N PRO A 300 -8.91 -6.48 6.93
CA PRO A 300 -10.19 -6.13 7.52
C PRO A 300 -10.54 -4.65 7.33
N GLY A 301 -11.81 -4.41 6.98
CA GLY A 301 -12.33 -3.04 6.84
C GLY A 301 -11.83 -2.28 5.60
N ARG A 302 -11.09 -2.92 4.70
CA ARG A 302 -10.58 -2.27 3.49
C ARG A 302 -11.73 -1.75 2.62
N ARG A 303 -11.68 -0.45 2.31
CA ARG A 303 -12.79 0.31 1.73
C ARG A 303 -13.23 -0.21 0.36
N ALA A 304 -12.30 -0.54 -0.54
CA ALA A 304 -12.61 -1.03 -1.87
C ALA A 304 -13.31 -2.39 -1.80
N ALA A 305 -12.78 -3.32 -1.00
CA ALA A 305 -13.37 -4.64 -0.79
C ALA A 305 -14.75 -4.57 -0.14
N GLN A 306 -14.97 -3.68 0.85
CA GLN A 306 -16.30 -3.47 1.44
C GLN A 306 -17.32 -2.98 0.43
N ARG A 307 -16.95 -2.01 -0.41
CA ARG A 307 -17.85 -1.51 -1.48
C ARG A 307 -18.16 -2.59 -2.50
N GLY A 308 -17.15 -3.35 -2.92
CA GLY A 308 -17.30 -4.47 -3.85
C GLY A 308 -18.21 -5.55 -3.28
N LEU A 309 -18.02 -5.95 -2.03
CA LEU A 309 -18.87 -6.91 -1.33
C LEU A 309 -20.32 -6.43 -1.24
N ALA A 310 -20.53 -5.17 -0.86
CA ALA A 310 -21.87 -4.59 -0.82
C ALA A 310 -22.56 -4.60 -2.19
N ALA A 311 -21.83 -4.29 -3.26
CA ALA A 311 -22.35 -4.33 -4.63
C ALA A 311 -22.65 -5.77 -5.10
N ALA A 312 -21.81 -6.74 -4.73
CA ALA A 312 -22.03 -8.16 -5.05
C ALA A 312 -23.24 -8.76 -4.32
N THR A 313 -23.52 -8.28 -3.09
CA THR A 313 -24.63 -8.76 -2.27
C THR A 313 -25.95 -8.02 -2.51
N ALA A 314 -25.91 -6.83 -3.16
CA ALA A 314 -27.10 -6.08 -3.46
C ALA A 314 -28.08 -6.91 -4.31
N ALA A 315 -29.35 -7.01 -3.85
CA ALA A 315 -30.41 -7.65 -4.62
C ALA A 315 -30.56 -6.94 -5.97
N ALA A 316 -30.78 -7.69 -7.05
CA ALA A 316 -31.18 -7.09 -8.30
C ALA A 316 -32.47 -6.28 -8.05
N VAL A 317 -32.37 -4.96 -8.13
CA VAL A 317 -33.57 -4.11 -8.13
C VAL A 317 -34.36 -4.56 -9.36
N ALA A 318 -35.48 -5.21 -9.13
CA ALA A 318 -36.39 -5.59 -10.22
C ALA A 318 -36.80 -4.32 -10.97
N ALA A 319 -36.33 -4.23 -12.22
CA ALA A 319 -36.68 -3.14 -13.14
C ALA A 319 -38.09 -3.34 -13.66
#